data_2977b2be418a908b9ade7c66e49e32ce
#
_entry.id   2977b2be418a908b9ade7c66e49e32ce
#
_cell.length_a   1.000
_cell.length_b   1.000
_cell.length_c   1.000
_cell.angle_alpha   90.00
_cell.angle_beta   90.00
_cell.angle_gamma   90.00
#
_symmetry.space_group_name_H-M   'P 1'
#
loop_
_entity.id
_entity.type
_entity.pdbx_description
1 polymer ?
#
loop_
_entity_poly.entity_id
_entity_poly.type
_entity_poly.pdbx_seq_one_letter_code
_entity_poly.pdbx_strand_id
1 'polypeptide(L)'
;MDSSARVGMEVLAHELTHALFALLTFHKVKGISINPDDSGGNMSFEGEGNWLIIIAPYFFPLFGLIAMISISVYTMFAPMNLMLNGIVGFMIGYHFDTVGSQIHEKQTDLPKVGYYFCAIFLLPANLWMVGSMLAFNSKGWQGVITYQKLISHLNGKHFDYVLNFLGI
;
A
#
# COMPACT_ATOMS: atom_id res chain seq x y z
N MET A 1 3.91 5.24 23.02
CA MET A 1 3.25 3.98 22.60
C MET A 1 4.20 2.87 23.00
N ASP A 2 3.72 1.85 23.67
CA ASP A 2 4.51 0.70 24.06
C ASP A 2 5.08 0.02 22.81
N SER A 3 6.35 -0.39 22.81
CA SER A 3 7.01 -1.00 21.65
C SER A 3 6.26 -2.25 21.15
N SER A 4 5.70 -3.02 22.05
CA SER A 4 4.89 -4.20 21.79
C SER A 4 3.59 -3.86 21.03
N ALA A 5 2.87 -2.81 21.46
CA ALA A 5 1.64 -2.37 20.79
C ALA A 5 1.90 -1.85 19.37
N ARG A 6 3.07 -1.23 19.13
CA ARG A 6 3.47 -0.78 17.80
C ARG A 6 3.72 -1.97 16.87
N VAL A 7 4.52 -2.94 17.30
CA VAL A 7 4.83 -4.16 16.53
C VAL A 7 3.54 -4.92 16.21
N GLY A 8 2.65 -5.09 17.18
CA GLY A 8 1.35 -5.75 16.95
C GLY A 8 0.48 -5.04 15.89
N MET A 9 0.47 -3.70 15.87
CA MET A 9 -0.25 -2.92 14.86
C MET A 9 0.36 -3.07 13.46
N GLU A 10 1.70 -3.08 13.35
CA GLU A 10 2.40 -3.28 12.09
C GLU A 10 2.15 -4.68 11.52
N VAL A 11 2.21 -5.72 12.36
CA VAL A 11 1.89 -7.11 11.97
C VAL A 11 0.42 -7.22 11.54
N LEU A 12 -0.51 -6.63 12.31
CA LEU A 12 -1.93 -6.63 11.95
C LEU A 12 -2.17 -5.97 10.59
N ALA A 13 -1.59 -4.81 10.34
CA ALA A 13 -1.71 -4.11 9.05
C ALA A 13 -1.18 -4.97 7.90
N HIS A 14 -0.07 -5.67 8.12
CA HIS A 14 0.56 -6.56 7.16
C HIS A 14 -0.38 -7.72 6.79
N GLU A 15 -0.84 -8.48 7.77
CA GLU A 15 -1.73 -9.62 7.54
C GLU A 15 -3.09 -9.21 6.95
N LEU A 16 -3.64 -8.08 7.39
CA LEU A 16 -4.87 -7.53 6.81
C LEU A 16 -4.69 -7.12 5.34
N THR A 17 -3.51 -6.63 4.98
CA THR A 17 -3.22 -6.27 3.59
C THR A 17 -3.14 -7.52 2.71
N HIS A 18 -2.48 -8.59 3.17
CA HIS A 18 -2.53 -9.89 2.49
C HIS A 18 -3.97 -10.37 2.30
N ALA A 19 -4.80 -10.31 3.36
CA ALA A 19 -6.19 -10.74 3.30
C ALA A 19 -7.02 -9.89 2.33
N LEU A 20 -6.83 -8.57 2.32
CA LEU A 20 -7.49 -7.69 1.36
C LEU A 20 -7.18 -8.09 -0.09
N PHE A 21 -5.90 -8.29 -0.40
CA PHE A 21 -5.48 -8.66 -1.75
C PHE A 21 -5.86 -10.10 -2.12
N ALA A 22 -5.92 -11.01 -1.16
CA ALA A 22 -6.50 -12.34 -1.37
C ALA A 22 -7.98 -12.22 -1.79
N LEU A 23 -8.79 -11.42 -1.08
CA LEU A 23 -10.19 -11.18 -1.45
C LEU A 23 -10.33 -10.48 -2.81
N LEU A 24 -9.52 -9.47 -3.10
CA LEU A 24 -9.53 -8.75 -4.39
C LEU A 24 -9.14 -9.65 -5.58
N THR A 25 -8.37 -10.70 -5.32
CA THR A 25 -7.98 -11.71 -6.32
C THR A 25 -8.81 -13.00 -6.22
N PHE A 26 -10.00 -12.90 -5.62
CA PHE A 26 -11.00 -13.96 -5.52
C PHE A 26 -10.56 -15.21 -4.74
N HIS A 27 -9.63 -15.07 -3.80
CA HIS A 27 -9.26 -16.14 -2.87
C HIS A 27 -10.08 -16.04 -1.60
N LYS A 28 -10.50 -17.18 -1.08
CA LYS A 28 -11.24 -17.24 0.18
C LYS A 28 -10.29 -17.23 1.36
N VAL A 29 -10.32 -16.18 2.15
CA VAL A 29 -9.53 -16.07 3.38
C VAL A 29 -10.07 -17.04 4.42
N LYS A 30 -9.19 -17.86 5.03
CA LYS A 30 -9.50 -18.82 6.10
C LYS A 30 -9.32 -18.24 7.49
N GLY A 31 -8.30 -17.42 7.66
CA GLY A 31 -8.03 -16.81 8.96
C GLY A 31 -6.76 -15.95 8.96
N ILE A 32 -6.67 -15.12 9.98
CA ILE A 32 -5.50 -14.30 10.30
C ILE A 32 -5.13 -14.63 11.73
N SER A 33 -3.85 -14.88 11.99
CA SER A 33 -3.30 -15.06 13.34
C SER A 33 -2.14 -14.10 13.55
N ILE A 34 -2.06 -13.54 14.75
CA ILE A 34 -0.95 -12.71 15.21
C ILE A 34 -0.36 -13.40 16.40
N ASN A 35 0.96 -13.60 16.41
CA ASN A 35 1.62 -14.24 17.51
C ASN A 35 1.74 -13.29 18.70
N PRO A 36 1.40 -13.73 19.93
CA PRO A 36 1.41 -12.87 21.11
C PRO A 36 2.82 -12.40 21.53
N ASP A 37 3.85 -13.07 21.04
CA ASP A 37 5.27 -12.79 21.33
C ASP A 37 5.93 -11.85 20.31
N ASP A 38 5.12 -11.16 19.49
CA ASP A 38 5.56 -10.25 18.43
C ASP A 38 6.46 -10.94 17.36
N SER A 39 6.45 -12.28 17.28
CA SER A 39 7.25 -13.04 16.29
C SER A 39 6.68 -12.98 14.87
N GLY A 40 5.63 -12.21 14.66
CA GLY A 40 4.97 -12.01 13.36
C GLY A 40 3.53 -12.50 13.33
N GLY A 41 2.95 -12.55 12.12
CA GLY A 41 1.60 -13.02 11.86
C GLY A 41 1.57 -14.06 10.76
N ASN A 42 0.38 -14.57 10.49
CA ASN A 42 0.14 -15.43 9.35
C ASN A 42 -1.31 -15.27 8.87
N MET A 43 -1.47 -15.04 7.58
CA MET A 43 -2.75 -15.05 6.88
C MET A 43 -2.84 -16.30 6.02
N SER A 44 -3.95 -17.02 6.11
CA SER A 44 -4.21 -18.24 5.33
C SER A 44 -5.43 -18.07 4.42
N PHE A 45 -5.36 -18.62 3.21
CA PHE A 45 -6.42 -18.58 2.20
C PHE A 45 -6.49 -19.91 1.43
N GLU A 46 -7.56 -20.08 0.66
CA GLU A 46 -7.74 -21.28 -0.19
C GLU A 46 -7.12 -21.06 -1.58
N GLY A 47 -6.52 -22.12 -2.12
CA GLY A 47 -5.94 -22.15 -3.47
C GLY A 47 -4.47 -21.71 -3.51
N GLU A 48 -3.95 -21.61 -4.74
CA GLU A 48 -2.59 -21.12 -4.99
C GLU A 48 -2.59 -19.59 -4.97
N GLY A 49 -1.69 -19.01 -4.17
CA GLY A 49 -1.54 -17.57 -4.09
C GLY A 49 -0.86 -16.97 -5.35
N ASN A 50 -0.99 -15.67 -5.50
CA ASN A 50 -0.30 -14.93 -6.54
C ASN A 50 0.70 -13.93 -5.95
N TRP A 51 1.61 -13.45 -6.79
CA TRP A 51 2.65 -12.51 -6.38
C TRP A 51 2.09 -11.21 -5.76
N LEU A 52 0.91 -10.77 -6.22
CA LEU A 52 0.31 -9.53 -5.74
C LEU A 52 -0.16 -9.64 -4.28
N ILE A 53 -0.74 -10.79 -3.89
CA ILE A 53 -1.07 -11.08 -2.49
C ILE A 53 0.20 -10.98 -1.64
N ILE A 54 1.28 -11.61 -2.11
CA ILE A 54 2.53 -11.74 -1.36
C ILE A 54 3.22 -10.40 -1.12
N ILE A 55 3.26 -9.50 -2.12
CA ILE A 55 4.00 -8.23 -1.99
C ILE A 55 3.13 -7.03 -1.61
N ALA A 56 1.81 -7.19 -1.53
CA ALA A 56 0.90 -6.09 -1.23
C ALA A 56 1.25 -5.29 0.03
N PRO A 57 1.61 -5.89 1.17
CA PRO A 57 1.96 -5.14 2.38
C PRO A 57 3.15 -4.19 2.22
N TYR A 58 4.04 -4.47 1.27
CA TYR A 58 5.26 -3.70 1.04
C TYR A 58 5.08 -2.46 0.17
N PHE A 59 3.87 -2.22 -0.35
CA PHE A 59 3.58 -1.01 -1.13
C PHE A 59 2.21 -0.42 -0.88
N PHE A 60 1.25 -1.18 -0.33
CA PHE A 60 -0.13 -0.73 -0.19
C PHE A 60 -0.39 -0.13 1.20
N PRO A 61 -0.69 1.17 1.31
CA PRO A 61 -0.91 1.87 2.57
C PRO A 61 -2.33 1.62 3.12
N LEU A 62 -2.59 0.43 3.66
CA LEU A 62 -3.92 0.02 4.10
C LEU A 62 -4.55 1.04 5.07
N PHE A 63 -3.82 1.43 6.12
CA PHE A 63 -4.32 2.41 7.09
C PHE A 63 -4.43 3.81 6.48
N GLY A 64 -3.58 4.14 5.52
CA GLY A 64 -3.71 5.35 4.73
C GLY A 64 -5.01 5.39 3.94
N LEU A 65 -5.38 4.29 3.28
CA LEU A 65 -6.65 4.17 2.57
C LEU A 65 -7.84 4.29 3.53
N ILE A 66 -7.80 3.61 4.68
CA ILE A 66 -8.86 3.70 5.70
C ILE A 66 -9.01 5.14 6.18
N ALA A 67 -7.90 5.85 6.45
CA ALA A 67 -7.92 7.25 6.84
C ALA A 67 -8.53 8.13 5.73
N MET A 68 -8.14 7.94 4.47
CA MET A 68 -8.70 8.69 3.33
C MET A 68 -10.21 8.50 3.20
N ILE A 69 -10.71 7.26 3.34
CA ILE A 69 -12.15 6.95 3.32
C ILE A 69 -12.85 7.62 4.50
N SER A 70 -12.30 7.52 5.72
CA SER A 70 -12.87 8.12 6.93
C SER A 70 -12.93 9.65 6.83
N ILE A 71 -11.86 10.27 6.33
CA ILE A 71 -11.81 11.72 6.08
C ILE A 71 -12.85 12.10 5.02
N SER A 72 -13.03 11.29 3.97
CA SER A 72 -14.03 11.55 2.93
C SER A 72 -15.44 11.55 3.49
N VAL A 73 -15.76 10.61 4.37
CA VAL A 73 -17.07 10.58 5.07
C VAL A 73 -17.22 11.81 5.97
N TYR A 74 -16.20 12.15 6.75
CA TYR A 74 -16.23 13.33 7.60
C TYR A 74 -16.42 14.63 6.80
N THR A 75 -15.76 14.77 5.66
CA THR A 75 -15.84 15.98 4.83
C THR A 75 -17.17 16.16 4.10
N MET A 76 -18.07 15.17 4.16
CA MET A 76 -19.48 15.37 3.76
C MET A 76 -20.25 16.27 4.75
N PHE A 77 -19.78 16.40 5.99
CA PHE A 77 -20.44 17.15 7.07
C PHE A 77 -19.64 18.39 7.52
N ALA A 78 -18.33 18.42 7.28
CA ALA A 78 -17.45 19.50 7.70
C ALA A 78 -16.28 19.69 6.70
N PRO A 79 -15.76 20.92 6.52
CA PRO A 79 -14.67 21.15 5.57
C PRO A 79 -13.36 20.48 6.00
N MET A 80 -12.52 20.18 5.01
CA MET A 80 -11.14 19.77 5.24
C MET A 80 -10.40 20.84 6.06
N ASN A 81 -9.60 20.42 7.02
CA ASN A 81 -8.88 21.30 7.93
C ASN A 81 -7.43 20.82 8.16
N LEU A 82 -6.64 21.62 8.85
CA LEU A 82 -5.22 21.34 9.10
C LEU A 82 -4.99 20.02 9.86
N MET A 83 -5.88 19.68 10.79
CA MET A 83 -5.79 18.42 11.55
C MET A 83 -5.96 17.21 10.64
N LEU A 84 -6.94 17.22 9.74
CA LEU A 84 -7.18 16.15 8.77
C LEU A 84 -6.01 16.01 7.78
N ASN A 85 -5.46 17.14 7.33
CA ASN A 85 -4.24 17.14 6.52
C ASN A 85 -3.06 16.51 7.28
N GLY A 86 -2.93 16.82 8.57
CA GLY A 86 -1.93 16.22 9.44
C GLY A 86 -2.09 14.70 9.59
N ILE A 87 -3.33 14.21 9.67
CA ILE A 87 -3.61 12.76 9.71
C ILE A 87 -3.12 12.07 8.43
N VAL A 88 -3.40 12.63 7.25
CA VAL A 88 -2.90 12.06 5.98
C VAL A 88 -1.36 12.07 5.95
N GLY A 89 -0.72 13.18 6.36
CA GLY A 89 0.73 13.26 6.46
C GLY A 89 1.33 12.22 7.43
N PHE A 90 0.68 12.03 8.58
CA PHE A 90 1.07 10.99 9.54
C PHE A 90 0.96 9.59 8.93
N MET A 91 -0.12 9.29 8.19
CA MET A 91 -0.29 7.99 7.53
C MET A 91 0.75 7.73 6.44
N ILE A 92 1.20 8.77 5.74
CA ILE A 92 2.33 8.66 4.79
C ILE A 92 3.62 8.30 5.55
N GLY A 93 3.93 9.00 6.64
CA GLY A 93 5.09 8.70 7.48
C GLY A 93 5.04 7.29 8.05
N TYR A 94 3.87 6.89 8.57
CA TYR A 94 3.63 5.53 9.08
C TYR A 94 3.84 4.46 7.99
N HIS A 95 3.37 4.71 6.77
CA HIS A 95 3.58 3.80 5.65
C HIS A 95 5.06 3.59 5.32
N PHE A 96 5.86 4.65 5.26
CA PHE A 96 7.29 4.53 5.04
C PHE A 96 8.01 3.80 6.18
N ASP A 97 7.62 4.08 7.43
CA ASP A 97 8.19 3.41 8.60
C ASP A 97 7.89 1.91 8.59
N THR A 98 6.63 1.52 8.32
CA THR A 98 6.24 0.10 8.23
C THR A 98 6.90 -0.61 7.06
N VAL A 99 6.94 -0.02 5.86
CA VAL A 99 7.63 -0.63 4.71
C VAL A 99 9.12 -0.78 5.02
N GLY A 100 9.75 0.23 5.61
CA GLY A 100 11.17 0.18 5.99
C GLY A 100 11.48 -0.88 7.05
N SER A 101 10.62 -1.03 8.06
CA SER A 101 10.79 -2.03 9.11
C SER A 101 10.56 -3.48 8.64
N GLN A 102 9.69 -3.65 7.63
CA GLN A 102 9.31 -4.96 7.12
C GLN A 102 10.24 -5.50 6.03
N ILE A 103 11.04 -4.67 5.38
CA ILE A 103 12.03 -5.14 4.37
C ILE A 103 13.33 -5.52 5.09
N HIS A 104 13.45 -6.79 5.48
CA HIS A 104 14.65 -7.32 6.15
C HIS A 104 14.93 -8.78 5.75
N GLU A 105 16.14 -9.27 6.03
CA GLU A 105 16.62 -10.58 5.59
C GLU A 105 15.79 -11.78 6.07
N LYS A 106 15.08 -11.64 7.20
CA LYS A 106 14.23 -12.70 7.76
C LYS A 106 12.83 -12.79 7.12
N GLN A 107 12.50 -11.87 6.23
CA GLN A 107 11.21 -11.90 5.53
C GLN A 107 11.16 -13.05 4.53
N THR A 108 10.07 -13.82 4.61
CA THR A 108 9.86 -15.01 3.77
C THR A 108 9.11 -14.70 2.47
N ASP A 109 8.46 -13.54 2.37
CA ASP A 109 7.60 -13.19 1.24
C ASP A 109 8.38 -12.70 0.02
N LEU A 110 9.33 -11.80 0.22
CA LEU A 110 10.12 -11.25 -0.87
C LEU A 110 10.89 -12.31 -1.66
N PRO A 111 11.52 -13.33 -1.03
CA PRO A 111 12.16 -14.42 -1.76
C PRO A 111 11.19 -15.25 -2.61
N LYS A 112 9.93 -15.45 -2.17
CA LYS A 112 8.92 -16.22 -2.92
C LYS A 112 8.60 -15.59 -4.27
N VAL A 113 8.65 -14.26 -4.35
CA VAL A 113 8.36 -13.52 -5.59
C VAL A 113 9.63 -13.21 -6.39
N GLY A 114 10.77 -13.14 -5.71
CA GLY A 114 12.07 -12.85 -6.28
C GLY A 114 12.51 -11.41 -6.02
N TYR A 115 13.71 -11.24 -5.47
CA TYR A 115 14.25 -9.94 -5.05
C TYR A 115 14.38 -8.93 -6.18
N TYR A 116 14.77 -9.36 -7.38
CA TYR A 116 14.89 -8.47 -8.56
C TYR A 116 13.53 -7.88 -8.95
N PHE A 117 12.50 -8.72 -9.00
CA PHE A 117 11.15 -8.25 -9.27
C PHE A 117 10.68 -7.28 -8.19
N CYS A 118 10.86 -7.62 -6.91
CA CYS A 118 10.49 -6.75 -5.80
C CYS A 118 11.20 -5.40 -5.88
N ALA A 119 12.51 -5.36 -6.16
CA ALA A 119 13.27 -4.12 -6.26
C ALA A 119 12.76 -3.21 -7.40
N ILE A 120 12.41 -3.79 -8.56
CA ILE A 120 11.90 -3.02 -9.70
C ILE A 120 10.46 -2.57 -9.47
N PHE A 121 9.62 -3.40 -8.85
CA PHE A 121 8.20 -3.13 -8.67
C PHE A 121 7.90 -2.23 -7.48
N LEU A 122 8.50 -2.50 -6.30
CA LEU A 122 8.11 -1.84 -5.05
C LEU A 122 8.42 -0.35 -5.05
N LEU A 123 9.52 0.09 -5.65
CA LEU A 123 9.85 1.52 -5.69
C LEU A 123 8.80 2.35 -6.44
N PRO A 124 8.46 2.08 -7.71
CA PRO A 124 7.43 2.83 -8.41
C PRO A 124 6.04 2.64 -7.79
N ALA A 125 5.72 1.47 -7.25
CA ALA A 125 4.44 1.21 -6.59
C ALA A 125 4.27 2.07 -5.32
N ASN A 126 5.29 2.18 -4.47
CA ASN A 126 5.29 3.05 -3.30
C ASN A 126 5.17 4.53 -3.70
N LEU A 127 5.92 4.99 -4.69
CA LEU A 127 5.82 6.36 -5.20
C LEU A 127 4.42 6.67 -5.72
N TRP A 128 3.79 5.72 -6.41
CA TRP A 128 2.43 5.85 -6.89
C TRP A 128 1.41 5.96 -5.76
N MET A 129 1.53 5.09 -4.73
CA MET A 129 0.62 5.12 -3.58
C MET A 129 0.78 6.39 -2.75
N VAL A 130 2.01 6.79 -2.43
CA VAL A 130 2.29 8.04 -1.70
C VAL A 130 1.85 9.26 -2.49
N GLY A 131 2.09 9.30 -3.79
CA GLY A 131 1.60 10.35 -4.68
C GLY A 131 0.08 10.45 -4.68
N SER A 132 -0.62 9.31 -4.63
CA SER A 132 -2.09 9.27 -4.52
C SER A 132 -2.58 9.84 -3.18
N MET A 133 -1.89 9.53 -2.06
CA MET A 133 -2.21 10.09 -0.74
C MET A 133 -1.95 11.61 -0.68
N LEU A 134 -0.85 12.09 -1.25
CA LEU A 134 -0.55 13.53 -1.36
C LEU A 134 -1.59 14.26 -2.23
N ALA A 135 -1.98 13.66 -3.33
CA ALA A 135 -3.02 14.20 -4.21
C ALA A 135 -4.38 14.27 -3.49
N PHE A 136 -4.71 13.25 -2.69
CA PHE A 136 -5.89 13.28 -1.83
C PHE A 136 -5.81 14.39 -0.79
N ASN A 137 -4.68 14.56 -0.15
CA ASN A 137 -4.47 15.62 0.85
C ASN A 137 -4.69 17.03 0.26
N SER A 138 -4.37 17.20 -1.02
CA SER A 138 -4.53 18.48 -1.73
C SER A 138 -5.98 18.78 -2.14
N LYS A 139 -6.69 17.82 -2.73
CA LYS A 139 -8.01 18.03 -3.37
C LYS A 139 -8.96 16.83 -3.19
N GLY A 140 -8.80 16.03 -2.15
CA GLY A 140 -9.62 14.83 -1.93
C GLY A 140 -9.52 13.86 -3.12
N TRP A 141 -10.58 13.11 -3.38
CA TRP A 141 -10.63 12.13 -4.47
C TRP A 141 -10.46 12.75 -5.85
N GLN A 142 -10.86 14.01 -6.04
CA GLN A 142 -10.61 14.73 -7.31
C GLN A 142 -9.10 14.89 -7.57
N GLY A 143 -8.31 15.14 -6.51
CA GLY A 143 -6.86 15.15 -6.58
C GLY A 143 -6.29 13.80 -7.02
N VAL A 144 -6.78 12.71 -6.40
CA VAL A 144 -6.36 11.34 -6.76
C VAL A 144 -6.67 11.05 -8.23
N ILE A 145 -7.89 11.34 -8.71
CA ILE A 145 -8.28 11.13 -10.12
C ILE A 145 -7.37 11.92 -11.07
N THR A 146 -7.07 13.17 -10.73
CA THR A 146 -6.19 14.01 -11.54
C THR A 146 -4.77 13.45 -11.60
N TYR A 147 -4.25 12.99 -10.46
CA TYR A 147 -2.94 12.34 -10.38
C TYR A 147 -2.89 11.06 -11.22
N GLN A 148 -3.92 10.20 -11.14
CA GLN A 148 -3.98 8.98 -11.95
C GLN A 148 -3.98 9.28 -13.47
N LYS A 149 -4.75 10.30 -13.89
CA LYS A 149 -4.76 10.75 -15.30
C LYS A 149 -3.38 11.25 -15.74
N LEU A 150 -2.69 12.01 -14.88
CA LEU A 150 -1.34 12.49 -15.17
C LEU A 150 -0.35 11.33 -15.36
N ILE A 151 -0.32 10.36 -14.42
CA ILE A 151 0.54 9.18 -14.51
C ILE A 151 0.25 8.37 -15.78
N SER A 152 -1.03 8.13 -16.09
CA SER A 152 -1.45 7.42 -17.30
C SER A 152 -0.98 8.14 -18.58
N HIS A 153 -1.10 9.47 -18.63
CA HIS A 153 -0.66 10.27 -19.76
C HIS A 153 0.87 10.25 -19.93
N LEU A 154 1.62 10.34 -18.83
CA LEU A 154 3.08 10.23 -18.86
C LEU A 154 3.54 8.86 -19.34
N ASN A 155 2.93 7.79 -18.86
CA ASN A 155 3.24 6.43 -19.30
C ASN A 155 2.94 6.22 -20.79
N GLY A 156 1.81 6.77 -21.31
CA GLY A 156 1.49 6.74 -22.73
C GLY A 156 2.56 7.43 -23.57
N LYS A 157 2.96 8.65 -23.18
CA LYS A 157 4.03 9.39 -23.90
C LYS A 157 5.37 8.66 -23.88
N HIS A 158 5.75 8.04 -22.76
CA HIS A 158 6.98 7.25 -22.69
C HIS A 158 6.92 6.04 -23.59
N PHE A 159 5.77 5.37 -23.66
CA PHE A 159 5.57 4.24 -24.55
C PHE A 159 5.70 4.64 -26.03
N ASP A 160 5.04 5.72 -26.45
CA ASP A 160 5.15 6.28 -27.80
C ASP A 160 6.59 6.69 -28.13
N TYR A 161 7.32 7.28 -27.18
CA TYR A 161 8.72 7.65 -27.37
C TYR A 161 9.62 6.43 -27.60
N VAL A 162 9.40 5.36 -26.83
CA VAL A 162 10.14 4.09 -26.98
C VAL A 162 9.83 3.43 -28.33
N LEU A 163 8.57 3.38 -28.75
CA LEU A 163 8.18 2.84 -30.06
C LEU A 163 8.83 3.61 -31.20
N ASN A 164 8.79 4.94 -31.16
CA ASN A 164 9.45 5.79 -32.16
C ASN A 164 10.97 5.61 -32.19
N PHE A 165 11.62 5.41 -31.02
CA PHE A 165 13.05 5.12 -30.93
C PHE A 165 13.40 3.76 -31.53
N LEU A 166 12.52 2.77 -31.38
CA LEU A 166 12.69 1.42 -31.95
C LEU A 166 12.27 1.34 -33.43
N GLY A 167 11.71 2.40 -34.00
CA GLY A 167 11.27 2.44 -35.38
C GLY A 167 10.01 1.61 -35.70
N ILE A 168 9.16 1.40 -34.66
CA ILE A 168 7.92 0.62 -34.74
C ILE A 168 6.72 1.55 -34.68
#